data_9aa708b7e3854fc369db9652a4a08383
#
_entry.id   9aa708b7e3854fc369db9652a4a08383
#
_cell.length_a   1.000
_cell.length_b   1.000
_cell.length_c   1.000
_cell.angle_alpha   90.00
_cell.angle_beta   90.00
_cell.angle_gamma   90.00
#
_symmetry.space_group_name_H-M   'P 1'
#
loop_
_entity.id
_entity.type
_entity.pdbx_description
1 polymer ?
#
loop_
_entity_poly.entity_id
_entity_poly.type
_entity_poly.pdbx_seq_one_letter_code
_entity_poly.pdbx_strand_id
1 'polypeptide(L)'
;MENKNYGPGAYLLSIVFIIWFFGSIAGMIYFSKQDQTPLTVVLFGQFFLVFGIIIVAGGIKNHSFQPITVIFPAIGILAIAGGLIYYMGCGEVIAYVEKILPALAISVFFIIGAGLVVGTYLYSQKKRNTCTYVITGTCVNIKSQVDDGTLLECPVYEIYFRGETVELCNETYSNMNKVALGETRELHVNPDNPKEFYEEKMDNTNAIFLYVFGGIFMAVSLLAFYMMHIYG
;
A
#
# COMPACT_ATOMS: atom_id res chain seq x y z
N MET A 1 22.33 -7.91 18.71
CA MET A 1 20.95 -8.41 18.73
C MET A 1 20.40 -8.16 20.12
N GLU A 2 19.58 -7.15 20.27
CA GLU A 2 18.98 -6.79 21.56
C GLU A 2 17.82 -7.76 21.80
N ASN A 3 17.98 -8.62 22.78
CA ASN A 3 16.97 -9.60 23.17
C ASN A 3 15.83 -8.84 23.87
N LYS A 4 14.85 -8.35 23.11
CA LYS A 4 13.64 -7.72 23.68
C LYS A 4 12.85 -8.81 24.40
N ASN A 5 13.07 -8.94 25.70
CA ASN A 5 12.21 -9.74 26.58
C ASN A 5 10.81 -9.14 26.55
N TYR A 6 9.94 -9.74 25.76
CA TYR A 6 8.52 -9.43 25.79
C TYR A 6 7.96 -9.85 27.15
N GLY A 7 7.38 -8.90 27.88
CA GLY A 7 6.75 -9.19 29.18
C GLY A 7 5.58 -10.18 29.03
N PRO A 8 5.16 -10.86 30.11
CA PRO A 8 4.11 -11.87 30.10
C PRO A 8 2.79 -11.39 29.48
N GLY A 9 2.50 -10.09 29.55
CA GLY A 9 1.33 -9.49 28.90
C GLY A 9 1.35 -9.55 27.38
N ALA A 10 2.52 -9.50 26.75
CA ALA A 10 2.64 -9.60 25.29
C ALA A 10 2.30 -11.00 24.77
N TYR A 11 2.70 -12.04 25.51
CA TYR A 11 2.35 -13.43 25.18
C TYR A 11 0.83 -13.67 25.33
N LEU A 12 0.22 -13.15 26.39
CA LEU A 12 -1.22 -13.26 26.61
C LEU A 12 -2.00 -12.59 25.46
N LEU A 13 -1.60 -11.39 25.04
CA LEU A 13 -2.20 -10.65 23.94
C LEU A 13 -2.07 -11.42 22.62
N SER A 14 -0.92 -12.04 22.36
CA SER A 14 -0.70 -12.86 21.16
C SER A 14 -1.61 -14.08 21.14
N ILE A 15 -1.79 -14.76 22.27
CA ILE A 15 -2.68 -15.92 22.38
C ILE A 15 -4.13 -15.52 22.14
N VAL A 16 -4.59 -14.42 22.76
CA VAL A 16 -5.96 -13.89 22.57
C VAL A 16 -6.17 -13.54 21.09
N PHE A 17 -5.18 -12.90 20.44
CA PHE A 17 -5.26 -12.55 19.03
C PHE A 17 -5.37 -13.79 18.13
N ILE A 18 -4.58 -14.84 18.42
CA ILE A 18 -4.62 -16.10 17.66
C ILE A 18 -6.01 -16.76 17.81
N ILE A 19 -6.54 -16.86 19.01
CA ILE A 19 -7.86 -17.45 19.28
C ILE A 19 -8.93 -16.65 18.56
N TRP A 20 -8.90 -15.32 18.64
CA TRP A 20 -9.82 -14.44 17.94
C TRP A 20 -9.75 -14.63 16.42
N PHE A 21 -8.54 -14.68 15.84
CA PHE A 21 -8.30 -14.83 14.41
C PHE A 21 -8.89 -16.14 13.86
N PHE A 22 -8.48 -17.27 14.44
CA PHE A 22 -8.98 -18.58 14.02
C PHE A 22 -10.45 -18.79 14.35
N GLY A 23 -10.93 -18.28 15.48
CA GLY A 23 -12.34 -18.31 15.87
C GLY A 23 -13.23 -17.53 14.87
N SER A 24 -12.76 -16.39 14.39
CA SER A 24 -13.47 -15.60 13.38
C SER A 24 -13.52 -16.32 12.03
N ILE A 25 -12.43 -16.95 11.60
CA ILE A 25 -12.41 -17.76 10.36
C ILE A 25 -13.39 -18.95 10.47
N ALA A 26 -13.33 -19.68 11.59
CA ALA A 26 -14.24 -20.79 11.84
C ALA A 26 -15.70 -20.33 11.88
N GLY A 27 -15.97 -19.18 12.50
CA GLY A 27 -17.29 -18.53 12.52
C GLY A 27 -17.78 -18.15 11.13
N MET A 28 -16.93 -17.56 10.29
CA MET A 28 -17.29 -17.25 8.89
C MET A 28 -17.67 -18.49 8.11
N ILE A 29 -16.88 -19.57 8.23
CA ILE A 29 -17.18 -20.86 7.56
C ILE A 29 -18.49 -21.44 8.08
N TYR A 30 -18.71 -21.40 9.40
CA TYR A 30 -19.91 -21.92 10.03
C TYR A 30 -21.17 -21.16 9.56
N PHE A 31 -21.18 -19.84 9.67
CA PHE A 31 -22.34 -19.01 9.29
C PHE A 31 -22.58 -19.00 7.77
N SER A 32 -21.52 -19.08 6.96
CA SER A 32 -21.66 -19.23 5.51
C SER A 32 -22.37 -20.54 5.13
N LYS A 33 -22.10 -21.64 5.84
CA LYS A 33 -22.81 -22.93 5.63
C LYS A 33 -24.25 -22.94 6.12
N GLN A 34 -24.61 -22.01 7.00
CA GLN A 34 -25.96 -21.84 7.54
C GLN A 34 -26.79 -20.81 6.76
N ASP A 35 -26.27 -20.33 5.61
CA ASP A 35 -26.87 -19.26 4.80
C ASP A 35 -27.08 -17.95 5.58
N GLN A 36 -26.31 -17.76 6.67
CA GLN A 36 -26.34 -16.54 7.49
C GLN A 36 -25.32 -15.53 6.98
N THR A 37 -25.50 -15.10 5.74
CA THR A 37 -24.65 -14.12 5.05
C THR A 37 -24.39 -12.85 5.89
N PRO A 38 -25.37 -12.26 6.62
CA PRO A 38 -25.13 -11.05 7.40
C PRO A 38 -24.06 -11.23 8.47
N LEU A 39 -24.09 -12.32 9.21
CA LEU A 39 -23.11 -12.61 10.25
C LEU A 39 -21.73 -12.91 9.66
N THR A 40 -21.66 -13.54 8.50
CA THR A 40 -20.41 -13.73 7.76
C THR A 40 -19.79 -12.38 7.37
N VAL A 41 -20.59 -11.41 6.91
CA VAL A 41 -20.13 -10.06 6.56
C VAL A 41 -19.66 -9.29 7.80
N VAL A 42 -20.34 -9.40 8.93
CA VAL A 42 -19.90 -8.80 10.20
C VAL A 42 -18.56 -9.36 10.64
N LEU A 43 -18.40 -10.69 10.60
CA LEU A 43 -17.13 -11.35 10.95
C LEU A 43 -15.99 -10.96 10.01
N PHE A 44 -16.28 -10.79 8.72
CA PHE A 44 -15.31 -10.31 7.74
C PHE A 44 -14.91 -8.85 8.01
N GLY A 45 -15.89 -7.99 8.28
CA GLY A 45 -15.66 -6.57 8.57
C GLY A 45 -14.77 -6.34 9.78
N GLN A 46 -14.89 -7.16 10.83
CA GLN A 46 -14.03 -7.03 12.03
C GLN A 46 -12.54 -7.29 11.72
N PHE A 47 -12.18 -8.09 10.71
CA PHE A 47 -10.78 -8.23 10.31
C PHE A 47 -10.21 -6.90 9.81
N PHE A 48 -10.91 -6.25 8.89
CA PHE A 48 -10.49 -4.94 8.37
C PHE A 48 -10.41 -3.89 9.47
N LEU A 49 -11.35 -3.93 10.42
CA LEU A 49 -11.36 -3.01 11.55
C LEU A 49 -10.14 -3.22 12.46
N VAL A 50 -9.91 -4.45 12.91
CA VAL A 50 -8.83 -4.76 13.86
C VAL A 50 -7.47 -4.58 13.22
N PHE A 51 -7.24 -5.14 12.02
CA PHE A 51 -5.98 -4.95 11.30
C PHE A 51 -5.75 -3.48 10.95
N GLY A 52 -6.78 -2.77 10.50
CA GLY A 52 -6.70 -1.36 10.21
C GLY A 52 -6.31 -0.53 11.43
N ILE A 53 -6.88 -0.80 12.60
CA ILE A 53 -6.51 -0.13 13.86
C ILE A 53 -5.05 -0.43 14.22
N ILE A 54 -4.59 -1.68 14.07
CA ILE A 54 -3.19 -2.06 14.36
C ILE A 54 -2.23 -1.29 13.44
N ILE A 55 -2.52 -1.22 12.13
CA ILE A 55 -1.69 -0.50 11.15
C ILE A 55 -1.64 0.99 11.47
N VAL A 56 -2.80 1.62 11.73
CA VAL A 56 -2.88 3.05 12.06
C VAL A 56 -2.13 3.35 13.36
N ALA A 57 -2.36 2.56 14.41
CA ALA A 57 -1.68 2.74 15.70
C ALA A 57 -0.17 2.54 15.58
N GLY A 58 0.27 1.53 14.81
CA GLY A 58 1.68 1.30 14.51
C GLY A 58 2.31 2.47 13.74
N GLY A 59 1.62 2.99 12.73
CA GLY A 59 2.06 4.16 11.95
C GLY A 59 2.20 5.41 12.81
N ILE A 60 1.25 5.69 13.69
CA ILE A 60 1.31 6.84 14.62
C ILE A 60 2.48 6.67 15.59
N LYS A 61 2.64 5.50 16.19
CA LYS A 61 3.72 5.22 17.16
C LYS A 61 5.11 5.37 16.55
N ASN A 62 5.28 4.97 15.29
CA ASN A 62 6.56 4.98 14.60
C ASN A 62 6.79 6.26 13.78
N HIS A 63 5.96 7.31 13.94
CA HIS A 63 6.00 8.55 13.16
C HIS A 63 5.97 8.32 11.63
N SER A 64 5.42 7.20 11.18
CA SER A 64 5.29 6.80 9.76
C SER A 64 3.83 6.73 9.32
N PHE A 65 2.93 7.46 9.99
CA PHE A 65 1.50 7.46 9.70
C PHE A 65 1.22 7.93 8.27
N GLN A 66 0.52 7.08 7.52
CA GLN A 66 0.02 7.41 6.19
C GLN A 66 -1.51 7.51 6.24
N PRO A 67 -2.11 8.65 5.84
CA PRO A 67 -3.57 8.86 5.91
C PRO A 67 -4.37 7.78 5.18
N ILE A 68 -3.81 7.18 4.13
CA ILE A 68 -4.45 6.11 3.36
C ILE A 68 -4.74 4.86 4.21
N THR A 69 -3.99 4.62 5.27
CA THR A 69 -4.19 3.46 6.15
C THR A 69 -5.53 3.49 6.91
N VAL A 70 -6.15 4.68 7.04
CA VAL A 70 -7.48 4.85 7.67
C VAL A 70 -8.60 4.19 6.85
N ILE A 71 -8.37 3.93 5.56
CA ILE A 71 -9.35 3.26 4.70
C ILE A 71 -9.69 1.85 5.23
N PHE A 72 -8.71 1.12 5.75
CA PHE A 72 -8.94 -0.23 6.26
C PHE A 72 -9.96 -0.29 7.41
N PRO A 73 -9.79 0.45 8.52
CA PRO A 73 -10.79 0.45 9.59
C PRO A 73 -12.13 1.04 9.13
N ALA A 74 -12.14 2.00 8.20
CA ALA A 74 -13.39 2.53 7.65
C ALA A 74 -14.19 1.47 6.88
N ILE A 75 -13.54 0.67 6.03
CA ILE A 75 -14.16 -0.48 5.35
C ILE A 75 -14.70 -1.48 6.39
N GLY A 76 -13.94 -1.76 7.43
CA GLY A 76 -14.37 -2.65 8.52
C GLY A 76 -15.65 -2.18 9.21
N ILE A 77 -15.72 -0.89 9.55
CA ILE A 77 -16.91 -0.28 10.16
C ILE A 77 -18.12 -0.37 9.22
N LEU A 78 -17.96 -0.06 7.94
CA LEU A 78 -19.02 -0.11 6.95
C LEU A 78 -19.55 -1.54 6.75
N ALA A 79 -18.66 -2.54 6.69
CA ALA A 79 -19.04 -3.94 6.58
C ALA A 79 -19.81 -4.43 7.81
N ILE A 80 -19.34 -4.09 9.02
CA ILE A 80 -20.04 -4.44 10.27
C ILE A 80 -21.42 -3.79 10.32
N ALA A 81 -21.51 -2.49 10.04
CA ALA A 81 -22.79 -1.77 10.04
C ALA A 81 -23.76 -2.34 9.01
N GLY A 82 -23.29 -2.60 7.77
CA GLY A 82 -24.09 -3.21 6.72
C GLY A 82 -24.59 -4.61 7.11
N GLY A 83 -23.72 -5.46 7.64
CA GLY A 83 -24.09 -6.79 8.11
C GLY A 83 -25.11 -6.78 9.26
N LEU A 84 -25.00 -5.83 10.20
CA LEU A 84 -25.96 -5.66 11.30
C LEU A 84 -27.32 -5.15 10.81
N ILE A 85 -27.35 -4.16 9.92
CA ILE A 85 -28.58 -3.65 9.30
C ILE A 85 -29.30 -4.79 8.56
N TYR A 86 -28.53 -5.60 7.85
CA TYR A 86 -29.04 -6.79 7.17
C TYR A 86 -29.64 -7.80 8.16
N TYR A 87 -28.94 -8.09 9.25
CA TYR A 87 -29.38 -9.01 10.28
C TYR A 87 -30.65 -8.55 11.00
N MET A 88 -30.83 -7.25 11.18
CA MET A 88 -32.03 -6.66 11.82
C MET A 88 -33.29 -6.69 10.95
N GLY A 89 -33.19 -7.24 9.73
CA GLY A 89 -34.35 -7.49 8.88
C GLY A 89 -34.97 -6.24 8.23
N CYS A 90 -34.21 -5.16 8.07
CA CYS A 90 -34.63 -3.97 7.33
C CYS A 90 -34.67 -4.29 5.82
N GLY A 91 -35.61 -5.12 5.39
CA GLY A 91 -35.65 -5.75 4.05
C GLY A 91 -35.64 -4.77 2.87
N GLU A 92 -36.27 -3.60 2.99
CA GLU A 92 -36.22 -2.57 1.93
C GLU A 92 -34.82 -1.96 1.78
N VAL A 93 -34.14 -1.70 2.90
CA VAL A 93 -32.76 -1.18 2.92
C VAL A 93 -31.81 -2.22 2.34
N ILE A 94 -32.05 -3.50 2.61
CA ILE A 94 -31.25 -4.63 2.12
C ILE A 94 -31.30 -4.72 0.60
N ALA A 95 -32.50 -4.75 0.02
CA ALA A 95 -32.67 -4.82 -1.43
C ALA A 95 -31.99 -3.65 -2.15
N TYR A 96 -32.00 -2.46 -1.53
CA TYR A 96 -31.30 -1.30 -2.04
C TYR A 96 -29.78 -1.41 -1.92
N VAL A 97 -29.28 -1.92 -0.79
CA VAL A 97 -27.85 -2.12 -0.54
C VAL A 97 -27.29 -3.23 -1.46
N GLU A 98 -27.98 -4.35 -1.62
CA GLU A 98 -27.59 -5.44 -2.53
C GLU A 98 -27.44 -4.95 -3.98
N LYS A 99 -28.29 -4.01 -4.41
CA LYS A 99 -28.22 -3.42 -5.74
C LYS A 99 -27.06 -2.43 -5.91
N ILE A 100 -26.74 -1.65 -4.87
CA ILE A 100 -25.73 -0.58 -4.96
C ILE A 100 -24.33 -1.07 -4.56
N LEU A 101 -24.22 -2.03 -3.64
CA LEU A 101 -22.96 -2.49 -3.09
C LEU A 101 -21.96 -2.97 -4.15
N PRO A 102 -22.36 -3.78 -5.16
CA PRO A 102 -21.44 -4.16 -6.23
C PRO A 102 -20.93 -2.96 -7.03
N ALA A 103 -21.82 -2.00 -7.35
CA ALA A 103 -21.44 -0.79 -8.08
C ALA A 103 -20.47 0.08 -7.27
N LEU A 104 -20.71 0.23 -5.97
CA LEU A 104 -19.81 0.95 -5.07
C LEU A 104 -18.44 0.25 -4.98
N ALA A 105 -18.42 -1.06 -4.80
CA ALA A 105 -17.18 -1.83 -4.73
C ALA A 105 -16.35 -1.66 -6.01
N ILE A 106 -16.97 -1.82 -7.17
CA ILE A 106 -16.32 -1.62 -8.47
C ILE A 106 -15.80 -0.19 -8.62
N SER A 107 -16.60 0.81 -8.18
CA SER A 107 -16.20 2.23 -8.22
C SER A 107 -14.96 2.51 -7.38
N VAL A 108 -14.84 1.89 -6.21
CA VAL A 108 -13.65 2.03 -5.34
C VAL A 108 -12.40 1.51 -6.04
N PHE A 109 -12.46 0.34 -6.68
CA PHE A 109 -11.33 -0.19 -7.44
C PHE A 109 -10.96 0.73 -8.61
N PHE A 110 -11.94 1.28 -9.31
CA PHE A 110 -11.69 2.24 -10.39
C PHE A 110 -11.00 3.50 -9.87
N ILE A 111 -11.46 4.07 -8.75
CA ILE A 111 -10.87 5.27 -8.14
C ILE A 111 -9.44 4.99 -7.67
N ILE A 112 -9.16 3.83 -7.09
CA ILE A 112 -7.80 3.41 -6.69
C ILE A 112 -6.91 3.34 -7.94
N GLY A 113 -7.36 2.68 -8.99
CA GLY A 113 -6.61 2.56 -10.25
C GLY A 113 -6.31 3.93 -10.87
N ALA A 114 -7.32 4.79 -10.97
CA ALA A 114 -7.17 6.16 -11.47
C ALA A 114 -6.23 6.99 -10.58
N GLY A 115 -6.35 6.87 -9.27
CA GLY A 115 -5.47 7.53 -8.30
C GLY A 115 -4.01 7.12 -8.44
N LEU A 116 -3.74 5.83 -8.67
CA LEU A 116 -2.38 5.33 -8.94
C LEU A 116 -1.82 5.94 -10.24
N VAL A 117 -2.58 5.95 -11.32
CA VAL A 117 -2.14 6.50 -12.61
C VAL A 117 -1.89 8.00 -12.51
N VAL A 118 -2.89 8.76 -12.02
CA VAL A 118 -2.79 10.23 -11.91
C VAL A 118 -1.73 10.63 -10.89
N GLY A 119 -1.70 9.97 -9.73
CA GLY A 119 -0.73 10.24 -8.68
C GLY A 119 0.71 10.01 -9.15
N THR A 120 0.96 8.90 -9.84
CA THR A 120 2.29 8.60 -10.42
C THR A 120 2.67 9.65 -11.48
N TYR A 121 1.73 10.05 -12.34
CA TYR A 121 1.96 11.08 -13.35
C TYR A 121 2.36 12.42 -12.70
N LEU A 122 1.57 12.89 -11.75
CA LEU A 122 1.82 14.17 -11.06
C LEU A 122 3.13 14.14 -10.28
N TYR A 123 3.43 13.03 -9.59
CA TYR A 123 4.68 12.84 -8.87
C TYR A 123 5.88 12.89 -9.81
N SER A 124 5.83 12.15 -10.92
CA SER A 124 6.91 12.13 -11.92
C SER A 124 7.11 13.51 -12.57
N GLN A 125 6.03 14.22 -12.89
CA GLN A 125 6.10 15.58 -13.43
C GLN A 125 6.73 16.55 -12.43
N LYS A 126 6.30 16.51 -11.16
CA LYS A 126 6.89 17.36 -10.11
C LYS A 126 8.38 17.11 -10.00
N LYS A 127 8.79 15.83 -9.96
CA LYS A 127 10.20 15.44 -9.80
C LYS A 127 11.05 15.91 -10.97
N ARG A 128 10.58 15.74 -12.21
CA ARG A 128 11.24 16.23 -13.43
C ARG A 128 11.37 17.75 -13.46
N ASN A 129 10.35 18.46 -13.00
CA ASN A 129 10.35 19.93 -12.98
C ASN A 129 11.27 20.48 -11.88
N THR A 130 11.49 19.74 -10.80
CA THR A 130 12.32 20.15 -9.67
C THR A 130 13.79 19.75 -9.88
N CYS A 131 14.05 18.52 -10.36
CA CYS A 131 15.41 18.01 -10.56
C CYS A 131 15.84 18.26 -12.02
N THR A 132 16.25 19.48 -12.31
CA THR A 132 16.57 19.95 -13.67
C THR A 132 18.05 19.89 -14.02
N TYR A 133 18.93 19.73 -13.03
CA TYR A 133 20.36 19.69 -13.25
C TYR A 133 20.87 18.26 -13.43
N VAL A 134 21.48 18.00 -14.58
CA VAL A 134 21.99 16.66 -14.93
C VAL A 134 23.47 16.58 -14.55
N ILE A 135 23.83 15.55 -13.78
CA ILE A 135 25.19 15.30 -13.33
C ILE A 135 25.50 13.81 -13.29
N THR A 136 26.78 13.47 -13.52
CA THR A 136 27.24 12.08 -13.38
C THR A 136 27.61 11.81 -11.93
N GLY A 137 26.98 10.80 -11.33
CA GLY A 137 27.31 10.30 -9.99
C GLY A 137 28.06 8.97 -10.08
N THR A 138 29.05 8.77 -9.22
CA THR A 138 29.78 7.51 -9.08
C THR A 138 29.28 6.76 -7.84
N CYS A 139 28.95 5.48 -7.99
CA CYS A 139 28.55 4.66 -6.86
C CYS A 139 29.75 4.36 -5.96
N VAL A 140 29.81 4.97 -4.79
CA VAL A 140 30.92 4.83 -3.84
C VAL A 140 30.63 3.84 -2.71
N ASN A 141 29.35 3.54 -2.46
CA ASN A 141 28.93 2.59 -1.44
C ASN A 141 27.59 1.96 -1.80
N ILE A 142 27.31 0.79 -1.25
CA ILE A 142 26.01 0.11 -1.37
C ILE A 142 25.52 -0.23 0.04
N LYS A 143 24.44 0.43 0.46
CA LYS A 143 23.75 0.06 1.70
C LYS A 143 22.89 -1.15 1.42
N SER A 144 22.99 -2.17 2.27
CA SER A 144 22.24 -3.40 2.12
C SER A 144 21.34 -3.63 3.34
N GLN A 145 20.12 -4.09 3.07
CA GLN A 145 19.17 -4.52 4.08
C GLN A 145 18.61 -5.88 3.68
N VAL A 146 18.44 -6.77 4.64
CA VAL A 146 17.78 -8.06 4.43
C VAL A 146 16.33 -7.93 4.89
N ASP A 147 15.39 -8.19 3.98
CA ASP A 147 13.96 -8.22 4.25
C ASP A 147 13.38 -9.55 3.74
N ASP A 148 12.74 -10.30 4.63
CA ASP A 148 12.21 -11.66 4.37
C ASP A 148 13.18 -12.58 3.59
N GLY A 149 14.49 -12.54 3.95
CA GLY A 149 15.53 -13.33 3.31
C GLY A 149 15.98 -12.82 1.93
N THR A 150 15.41 -11.72 1.44
CA THR A 150 15.81 -11.06 0.20
C THR A 150 16.78 -9.92 0.51
N LEU A 151 17.95 -9.92 -0.15
CA LEU A 151 18.89 -8.82 -0.06
C LEU A 151 18.41 -7.65 -0.92
N LEU A 152 18.11 -6.54 -0.26
CA LEU A 152 17.76 -5.28 -0.89
C LEU A 152 18.95 -4.33 -0.79
N GLU A 153 19.23 -3.61 -1.87
CA GLU A 153 20.40 -2.73 -2.03
C GLU A 153 19.95 -1.30 -2.33
N CYS A 154 20.67 -0.33 -1.76
CA CYS A 154 20.51 1.10 -2.04
C CYS A 154 21.88 1.68 -2.38
N PRO A 155 22.13 2.06 -3.64
CA PRO A 155 23.40 2.67 -4.03
C PRO A 155 23.55 4.07 -3.42
N VAL A 156 24.76 4.37 -3.00
CA VAL A 156 25.18 5.71 -2.56
C VAL A 156 26.08 6.29 -3.64
N TYR A 157 25.62 7.38 -4.23
CA TYR A 157 26.36 8.07 -5.28
C TYR A 157 27.12 9.25 -4.72
N GLU A 158 28.35 9.45 -5.19
CA GLU A 158 29.12 10.65 -4.97
C GLU A 158 29.06 11.53 -6.22
N ILE A 159 28.73 12.80 -6.02
CA ILE A 159 28.72 13.83 -7.07
C ILE A 159 29.58 15.01 -6.65
N TYR A 160 30.14 15.71 -7.66
CA TYR A 160 30.81 17.00 -7.42
C TYR A 160 29.88 18.13 -7.85
N PHE A 161 29.32 18.83 -6.88
CA PHE A 161 28.32 19.87 -7.11
C PHE A 161 28.71 21.19 -6.48
N ARG A 162 28.78 22.24 -7.29
CA ARG A 162 29.13 23.62 -6.87
C ARG A 162 30.44 23.76 -6.03
N GLY A 163 31.43 22.94 -6.31
CA GLY A 163 32.72 23.00 -5.61
C GLY A 163 32.84 22.08 -4.40
N GLU A 164 31.78 21.34 -4.07
CA GLU A 164 31.73 20.39 -2.96
C GLU A 164 31.41 19.00 -3.41
N THR A 165 31.93 18.01 -2.70
CA THR A 165 31.56 16.61 -2.87
C THR A 165 30.33 16.30 -2.02
N VAL A 166 29.28 15.79 -2.64
CA VAL A 166 28.00 15.45 -1.99
C VAL A 166 27.68 14.00 -2.20
N GLU A 167 27.36 13.28 -1.11
CA GLU A 167 26.83 11.91 -1.16
C GLU A 167 25.31 11.92 -1.28
N LEU A 168 24.81 11.18 -2.26
CA LEU A 168 23.38 11.01 -2.57
C LEU A 168 22.94 9.58 -2.28
N CYS A 169 21.89 9.41 -1.47
CA CYS A 169 21.26 8.14 -1.22
C CYS A 169 19.74 8.33 -1.21
N ASN A 170 19.03 7.57 -2.01
CA ASN A 170 17.56 7.69 -2.17
C ASN A 170 16.78 7.00 -1.04
N GLU A 171 17.46 6.33 -0.09
CA GLU A 171 16.86 5.53 1.00
C GLU A 171 15.84 4.48 0.51
N THR A 172 15.75 4.28 -0.80
CA THR A 172 14.88 3.26 -1.40
C THR A 172 15.70 2.02 -1.68
N TYR A 173 15.42 0.98 -0.94
CA TYR A 173 16.08 -0.32 -1.10
C TYR A 173 15.36 -1.16 -2.16
N SER A 174 16.10 -1.73 -3.10
CA SER A 174 15.55 -2.53 -4.19
C SER A 174 16.49 -3.66 -4.59
N ASN A 175 15.94 -4.77 -5.05
CA ASN A 175 16.70 -5.86 -5.67
C ASN A 175 16.66 -5.81 -7.21
N MET A 176 15.90 -4.88 -7.78
CA MET A 176 15.66 -4.82 -9.24
C MET A 176 16.74 -4.07 -10.00
N ASN A 177 17.35 -3.05 -9.39
CA ASN A 177 18.34 -2.19 -10.03
C ASN A 177 19.68 -2.29 -9.30
N LYS A 178 20.44 -3.32 -9.62
CA LYS A 178 21.79 -3.49 -9.06
C LYS A 178 22.76 -2.54 -9.75
N VAL A 179 23.52 -1.83 -8.92
CA VAL A 179 24.59 -0.93 -9.35
C VAL A 179 25.88 -1.45 -8.74
N ALA A 180 26.94 -1.54 -9.54
CA ALA A 180 28.25 -1.95 -9.03
C ALA A 180 29.01 -0.78 -8.40
N LEU A 181 29.88 -1.09 -7.41
CA LEU A 181 30.81 -0.09 -6.87
C LEU A 181 31.70 0.45 -8.00
N GLY A 182 31.85 1.77 -8.05
CA GLY A 182 32.58 2.47 -9.09
C GLY A 182 31.80 2.70 -10.40
N GLU A 183 30.58 2.15 -10.51
CA GLU A 183 29.72 2.40 -11.66
C GLU A 183 29.22 3.83 -11.66
N THR A 184 29.23 4.47 -12.82
CA THR A 184 28.74 5.85 -13.01
C THR A 184 27.33 5.84 -13.58
N ARG A 185 26.49 6.75 -13.07
CA ARG A 185 25.10 6.94 -13.50
C ARG A 185 24.81 8.40 -13.73
N GLU A 186 23.95 8.68 -14.69
CA GLU A 186 23.40 10.00 -14.92
C GLU A 186 22.27 10.25 -13.92
N LEU A 187 22.41 11.30 -13.14
CA LEU A 187 21.48 11.69 -12.09
C LEU A 187 20.91 13.07 -12.39
N HIS A 188 19.61 13.21 -12.20
CA HIS A 188 18.92 14.48 -12.25
C HIS A 188 18.77 15.01 -10.83
N VAL A 189 19.34 16.16 -10.56
CA VAL A 189 19.48 16.73 -9.21
C VAL A 189 18.72 18.05 -9.12
N ASN A 190 18.09 18.30 -7.99
CA ASN A 190 17.51 19.60 -7.68
C ASN A 190 18.65 20.63 -7.44
N PRO A 191 18.76 21.71 -8.22
CA PRO A 191 19.82 22.68 -8.08
C PRO A 191 19.82 23.44 -6.74
N ASP A 192 18.67 23.49 -6.05
CA ASP A 192 18.51 24.16 -4.76
C ASP A 192 18.73 23.19 -3.58
N ASN A 193 18.49 21.88 -3.79
CA ASN A 193 18.71 20.84 -2.80
C ASN A 193 19.27 19.58 -3.48
N PRO A 194 20.60 19.42 -3.58
CA PRO A 194 21.21 18.31 -4.30
C PRO A 194 20.89 16.92 -3.72
N LYS A 195 20.40 16.84 -2.48
CA LYS A 195 19.94 15.57 -1.89
C LYS A 195 18.65 15.05 -2.50
N GLU A 196 17.89 15.91 -3.17
CA GLU A 196 16.70 15.55 -3.94
C GLU A 196 17.13 15.26 -5.39
N PHE A 197 17.08 13.98 -5.76
CA PHE A 197 17.54 13.53 -7.07
C PHE A 197 16.73 12.35 -7.57
N TYR A 198 16.89 12.02 -8.85
CA TYR A 198 16.39 10.79 -9.43
C TYR A 198 17.31 10.25 -10.52
N GLU A 199 17.25 8.95 -10.73
CA GLU A 199 17.82 8.24 -11.87
C GLU A 199 16.69 7.91 -12.85
N GLU A 200 16.77 8.40 -14.10
CA GLU A 200 15.67 8.32 -15.05
C GLU A 200 15.24 6.86 -15.33
N LYS A 201 16.19 5.95 -15.47
CA LYS A 201 15.93 4.53 -15.74
C LYS A 201 15.18 3.87 -14.60
N MET A 202 15.56 4.13 -13.36
CA MET A 202 14.94 3.54 -12.16
C MET A 202 13.54 4.10 -11.92
N ASP A 203 13.38 5.42 -12.01
CA ASP A 203 12.10 6.08 -11.82
C ASP A 203 11.08 5.70 -12.91
N ASN A 204 11.53 5.59 -14.16
CA ASN A 204 10.67 5.13 -15.27
C ASN A 204 10.20 3.68 -15.05
N THR A 205 11.06 2.78 -14.59
CA THR A 205 10.67 1.38 -14.30
C THR A 205 9.59 1.31 -13.22
N ASN A 206 9.78 2.05 -12.12
CA ASN A 206 8.80 2.11 -11.03
C ASN A 206 7.49 2.75 -11.48
N ALA A 207 7.55 3.81 -12.28
CA ALA A 207 6.37 4.47 -12.83
C ALA A 207 5.59 3.55 -13.78
N ILE A 208 6.26 2.82 -14.67
CA ILE A 208 5.64 1.85 -15.59
C ILE A 208 4.89 0.77 -14.79
N PHE A 209 5.50 0.24 -13.72
CA PHE A 209 4.83 -0.76 -12.87
C PHE A 209 3.52 -0.21 -12.28
N LEU A 210 3.54 1.01 -11.73
CA LEU A 210 2.34 1.64 -11.17
C LEU A 210 1.29 1.98 -12.22
N TYR A 211 1.70 2.40 -13.44
CA TYR A 211 0.76 2.62 -14.54
C TYR A 211 0.09 1.34 -15.01
N VAL A 212 0.85 0.24 -15.16
CA VAL A 212 0.30 -1.06 -15.55
C VAL A 212 -0.66 -1.57 -14.48
N PHE A 213 -0.27 -1.49 -13.21
CA PHE A 213 -1.09 -1.96 -12.10
C PHE A 213 -2.38 -1.12 -11.98
N GLY A 214 -2.28 0.21 -12.00
CA GLY A 214 -3.44 1.11 -12.00
C GLY A 214 -4.34 0.90 -13.21
N GLY A 215 -3.76 0.71 -14.40
CA GLY A 215 -4.49 0.40 -15.63
C GLY A 215 -5.26 -0.90 -15.57
N ILE A 216 -4.70 -1.95 -14.96
CA ILE A 216 -5.40 -3.23 -14.74
C ILE A 216 -6.62 -3.01 -13.82
N PHE A 217 -6.47 -2.28 -12.71
CA PHE A 217 -7.59 -1.98 -11.82
C PHE A 217 -8.73 -1.25 -12.53
N MET A 218 -8.40 -0.25 -13.36
CA MET A 218 -9.39 0.47 -14.15
C MET A 218 -10.07 -0.44 -15.18
N ALA A 219 -9.31 -1.24 -15.93
CA ALA A 219 -9.84 -2.12 -16.95
C ALA A 219 -10.76 -3.21 -16.36
N VAL A 220 -10.35 -3.83 -15.25
CA VAL A 220 -11.17 -4.83 -14.54
C VAL A 220 -12.45 -4.19 -14.01
N SER A 221 -12.38 -2.97 -13.47
CA SER A 221 -13.56 -2.26 -13.00
C SER A 221 -14.53 -1.93 -14.13
N LEU A 222 -14.03 -1.44 -15.27
CA LEU A 222 -14.88 -1.17 -16.44
C LEU A 222 -15.53 -2.44 -16.99
N LEU A 223 -14.79 -3.55 -17.05
CA LEU A 223 -15.34 -4.84 -17.46
C LEU A 223 -16.43 -5.31 -16.50
N ALA A 224 -16.21 -5.19 -15.19
CA ALA A 224 -17.19 -5.54 -14.18
C ALA A 224 -18.46 -4.68 -14.27
N PHE A 225 -18.34 -3.38 -14.51
CA PHE A 225 -19.50 -2.51 -14.78
C PHE A 225 -20.27 -2.94 -16.04
N TYR A 226 -19.53 -3.24 -17.10
CA TYR A 226 -20.14 -3.70 -18.35
C TYR A 226 -20.93 -5.02 -18.16
N MET A 227 -20.31 -5.98 -17.45
CA MET A 227 -20.98 -7.26 -17.14
C MET A 227 -22.23 -7.06 -16.27
N MET A 228 -22.16 -6.19 -15.26
CA MET A 228 -23.30 -5.86 -14.41
C MET A 228 -24.43 -5.19 -15.18
N HIS A 229 -24.12 -4.40 -16.22
CA HIS A 229 -25.13 -3.76 -17.06
C HIS A 229 -25.83 -4.74 -18.02
N ILE A 230 -25.13 -5.80 -18.47
CA ILE A 230 -25.70 -6.78 -19.40
C ILE A 230 -26.50 -7.86 -18.68
N TYR A 231 -26.04 -8.30 -17.51
CA TYR A 231 -26.58 -9.46 -16.82
C TYR A 231 -27.35 -9.13 -15.53
N GLY A 232 -27.33 -7.90 -15.07
CA GLY A 232 -28.09 -7.39 -13.93
C GLY A 232 -29.31 -6.61 -14.36
#